data_e6d2029badfa46637ac39a16483b26e7
#
_entry.id   e6d2029badfa46637ac39a16483b26e7
#
_cell.length_a   1.000
_cell.length_b   1.000
_cell.length_c   1.000
_cell.angle_alpha   90.00
_cell.angle_beta   90.00
_cell.angle_gamma   90.00
#
_symmetry.space_group_name_H-M   'P 1'
#
loop_
_entity.id
_entity.type
_entity.pdbx_description
1 polymer ?
#
loop_
_entity_poly.entity_id
_entity_poly.type
_entity_poly.pdbx_seq_one_letter_code
_entity_poly.pdbx_strand_id
1 'polypeptide(L)'
;MGKVIKKYEELEFTDDFMFCMIMANNPKLCKELLELILGIKIKKVELADSQKSVNITYDGKGVRFDVYVNDTENTVYDIEMQTTKQKDLPKRTRYYQGMIDLNLIEKGMKYSKLKKSFVIFICLEDIFGKNLPVYTFTNICEQDHSIRLGDEATKVIVNASGSRDGLSEDMCSFLDFLIKKEATSEFTQEIQNAVDNAIAKKEWEVQYMTMLMKIQQEREDAEIYRLIKSYKTFNASDEKIIEDLSKEFDLTREEAEEALSNYQADNQ
;
A
#
# COMPACT_ATOMS: atom_id res chain seq x y z
N MET A 1 -17.49 -4.87 -6.96
CA MET A 1 -17.96 -5.25 -5.62
C MET A 1 -17.23 -4.37 -4.62
N GLY A 2 -17.93 -3.51 -3.87
CA GLY A 2 -17.31 -2.67 -2.86
C GLY A 2 -16.70 -3.54 -1.75
N LYS A 3 -15.49 -3.19 -1.28
CA LYS A 3 -14.88 -3.82 -0.09
C LYS A 3 -15.86 -3.65 1.07
N VAL A 4 -16.27 -4.73 1.72
CA VAL A 4 -17.12 -4.65 2.92
C VAL A 4 -16.31 -3.90 3.98
N ILE A 5 -16.87 -2.83 4.51
CA ILE A 5 -16.25 -2.08 5.60
C ILE A 5 -16.42 -2.91 6.87
N LYS A 6 -15.30 -3.35 7.46
CA LYS A 6 -15.29 -4.04 8.75
C LYS A 6 -15.47 -3.04 9.89
N LYS A 7 -16.04 -3.47 11.00
CA LYS A 7 -15.97 -2.70 12.25
C LYS A 7 -14.54 -2.72 12.78
N TYR A 8 -14.19 -1.74 13.59
CA TYR A 8 -12.83 -1.64 14.13
C TYR A 8 -12.42 -2.88 14.95
N GLU A 9 -13.34 -3.42 15.74
CA GLU A 9 -13.13 -4.60 16.57
C GLU A 9 -12.97 -5.90 15.76
N GLU A 10 -13.33 -5.88 14.48
CA GLU A 10 -13.23 -7.03 13.57
C GLU A 10 -11.97 -6.97 12.71
N LEU A 11 -11.12 -5.95 12.91
CA LEU A 11 -9.89 -5.81 12.14
C LEU A 11 -8.85 -6.85 12.55
N GLU A 12 -8.22 -7.42 11.55
CA GLU A 12 -7.15 -8.39 11.67
C GLU A 12 -5.83 -7.80 11.18
N PHE A 13 -4.72 -8.45 11.48
CA PHE A 13 -3.40 -8.03 11.00
C PHE A 13 -3.33 -7.81 9.48
N THR A 14 -4.08 -8.58 8.70
CA THR A 14 -4.12 -8.48 7.23
C THR A 14 -4.96 -7.33 6.69
N ASP A 15 -5.69 -6.60 7.52
CA ASP A 15 -6.39 -5.40 7.10
C ASP A 15 -5.41 -4.22 7.01
N ASP A 16 -5.46 -3.47 5.91
CA ASP A 16 -4.52 -2.39 5.56
C ASP A 16 -4.24 -1.44 6.75
N PHE A 17 -5.30 -0.98 7.43
CA PHE A 17 -5.17 -0.07 8.57
C PHE A 17 -4.40 -0.73 9.73
N MET A 18 -4.78 -1.95 10.11
CA MET A 18 -4.17 -2.65 11.24
C MET A 18 -2.70 -2.99 10.96
N PHE A 19 -2.41 -3.47 9.75
CA PHE A 19 -1.04 -3.73 9.29
C PHE A 19 -0.16 -2.48 9.40
N CYS A 20 -0.62 -1.36 8.81
CA CYS A 20 0.10 -0.09 8.86
C CYS A 20 0.34 0.37 10.30
N MET A 21 -0.70 0.36 11.14
CA MET A 21 -0.61 0.84 12.51
C MET A 21 0.32 -0.01 13.38
N ILE A 22 0.26 -1.34 13.24
CA ILE A 22 1.12 -2.24 14.02
C ILE A 22 2.58 -2.09 13.57
N MET A 23 2.86 -2.17 12.26
CA MET A 23 4.22 -2.09 11.75
C MET A 23 4.86 -0.72 11.99
N ALA A 24 4.10 0.37 11.82
CA ALA A 24 4.58 1.72 12.05
C ALA A 24 4.80 2.07 13.53
N ASN A 25 4.19 1.36 14.46
CA ASN A 25 4.36 1.63 15.90
C ASN A 25 5.22 0.58 16.62
N ASN A 26 5.69 -0.46 15.91
CA ASN A 26 6.51 -1.53 16.48
C ASN A 26 7.76 -1.79 15.63
N PRO A 27 8.81 -0.96 15.77
CA PRO A 27 10.06 -1.10 14.98
C PRO A 27 10.71 -2.48 15.12
N LYS A 28 10.54 -3.14 16.28
CA LYS A 28 11.04 -4.49 16.52
C LYS A 28 10.32 -5.49 15.62
N LEU A 29 8.98 -5.50 15.63
CA LEU A 29 8.18 -6.39 14.78
C LEU A 29 8.41 -6.13 13.29
N CYS A 30 8.50 -4.85 12.89
CA CYS A 30 8.81 -4.49 11.51
C CYS A 30 10.18 -5.02 11.06
N LYS A 31 11.20 -4.90 11.92
CA LYS A 31 12.53 -5.46 11.66
C LYS A 31 12.48 -6.98 11.52
N GLU A 32 11.84 -7.67 12.45
CA GLU A 32 11.72 -9.14 12.44
C GLU A 32 10.98 -9.64 11.21
N LEU A 33 9.91 -8.94 10.79
CA LEU A 33 9.22 -9.22 9.53
C LEU A 33 10.14 -9.11 8.32
N LEU A 34 10.90 -8.04 8.23
CA LEU A 34 11.86 -7.83 7.14
C LEU A 34 12.96 -8.89 7.13
N GLU A 35 13.52 -9.21 8.30
CA GLU A 35 14.55 -10.26 8.43
C GLU A 35 13.99 -11.64 8.03
N LEU A 36 12.75 -11.93 8.41
CA LEU A 36 12.07 -13.18 8.08
C LEU A 36 11.83 -13.32 6.57
N ILE A 37 11.34 -12.27 5.93
CA ILE A 37 11.03 -12.28 4.48
C ILE A 37 12.30 -12.30 3.63
N LEU A 38 13.32 -11.51 4.00
CA LEU A 38 14.48 -11.28 3.16
C LEU A 38 15.64 -12.24 3.45
N GLY A 39 15.62 -12.94 4.58
CA GLY A 39 16.71 -13.83 5.01
C GLY A 39 18.02 -13.08 5.31
N ILE A 40 17.96 -11.79 5.64
CA ILE A 40 19.10 -10.93 5.96
C ILE A 40 19.04 -10.47 7.41
N LYS A 41 20.16 -9.96 7.94
CA LYS A 41 20.18 -9.33 9.26
C LYS A 41 20.16 -7.81 9.11
N ILE A 42 19.26 -7.17 9.85
CA ILE A 42 19.07 -5.72 9.87
C ILE A 42 19.46 -5.22 11.27
N LYS A 43 20.33 -4.23 11.37
CA LYS A 43 20.78 -3.72 12.67
C LYS A 43 19.65 -3.03 13.41
N LYS A 44 19.01 -2.06 12.75
CA LYS A 44 17.93 -1.26 13.31
C LYS A 44 17.07 -0.74 12.17
N VAL A 45 15.77 -0.75 12.37
CA VAL A 45 14.80 -0.08 11.49
C VAL A 45 14.44 1.27 12.11
N GLU A 46 14.47 2.29 11.28
CA GLU A 46 14.01 3.63 11.62
C GLU A 46 12.70 3.87 10.87
N LEU A 47 11.63 4.03 11.62
CA LEU A 47 10.33 4.26 11.04
C LEU A 47 10.33 5.67 10.42
N ALA A 48 10.13 5.74 9.11
CA ALA A 48 9.68 6.96 8.47
C ALA A 48 8.20 7.15 8.83
N ASP A 49 7.44 8.00 8.27
CA ASP A 49 6.03 8.17 8.63
C ASP A 49 5.19 6.97 8.21
N SER A 50 4.26 6.53 9.08
CA SER A 50 3.20 5.61 8.70
C SER A 50 2.34 6.23 7.60
N GLN A 51 2.07 5.48 6.52
CA GLN A 51 1.31 5.96 5.37
C GLN A 51 1.92 7.19 4.67
N LYS A 52 3.23 7.15 4.42
CA LYS A 52 3.90 8.19 3.66
C LYS A 52 3.29 8.33 2.26
N SER A 53 2.69 9.48 2.01
CA SER A 53 2.17 9.82 0.67
C SER A 53 3.23 10.57 -0.14
N VAL A 54 3.46 10.13 -1.36
CA VAL A 54 4.36 10.80 -2.31
C VAL A 54 3.57 11.22 -3.54
N ASN A 55 3.42 12.53 -3.74
CA ASN A 55 2.82 13.12 -4.93
C ASN A 55 3.91 13.83 -5.74
N ILE A 56 4.01 13.54 -7.03
CA ILE A 56 5.03 14.14 -7.91
C ILE A 56 4.52 15.43 -8.54
N THR A 57 3.26 15.45 -8.92
CA THR A 57 2.59 16.58 -9.58
C THR A 57 1.16 16.69 -9.06
N TYR A 58 0.56 17.88 -9.25
CA TYR A 58 -0.83 18.14 -8.90
C TYR A 58 -1.82 17.14 -9.56
N ASP A 59 -1.50 16.69 -10.80
CA ASP A 59 -2.32 15.75 -11.59
C ASP A 59 -1.77 14.32 -11.63
N GLY A 60 -0.65 14.05 -10.94
CA GLY A 60 -0.03 12.72 -10.91
C GLY A 60 -0.73 11.75 -9.99
N LYS A 61 -0.81 10.47 -10.40
CA LYS A 61 -1.28 9.41 -9.50
C LYS A 61 -0.29 9.27 -8.34
N GLY A 62 -0.64 9.83 -7.18
CA GLY A 62 0.12 9.67 -5.95
C GLY A 62 0.19 8.20 -5.49
N VAL A 63 1.20 7.89 -4.69
CA VAL A 63 1.33 6.61 -4.00
C VAL A 63 1.28 6.87 -2.51
N ARG A 64 0.44 6.11 -1.81
CA ARG A 64 0.49 5.98 -0.37
C ARG A 64 1.13 4.64 -0.07
N PHE A 65 2.27 4.66 0.61
CA PHE A 65 2.95 3.47 1.09
C PHE A 65 2.28 2.99 2.38
N ASP A 66 2.08 1.68 2.52
CA ASP A 66 1.52 1.11 3.74
C ASP A 66 2.53 1.23 4.89
N VAL A 67 3.74 0.69 4.69
CA VAL A 67 4.83 0.78 5.67
C VAL A 67 6.12 1.15 4.95
N TYR A 68 6.61 2.37 5.17
CA TYR A 68 7.84 2.87 4.58
C TYR A 68 8.89 3.11 5.65
N VAL A 69 9.99 2.38 5.60
CA VAL A 69 11.04 2.41 6.62
C VAL A 69 12.44 2.43 6.02
N ASN A 70 13.41 2.95 6.79
CA ASN A 70 14.83 2.88 6.47
C ASN A 70 15.56 2.09 7.53
N ASP A 71 16.69 1.49 7.17
CA ASP A 71 17.64 0.98 8.15
C ASP A 71 18.82 1.94 8.39
N THR A 72 19.67 1.60 9.34
CA THR A 72 20.86 2.40 9.67
C THR A 72 21.94 2.39 8.56
N GLU A 73 21.80 1.56 7.55
CA GLU A 73 22.65 1.52 6.35
C GLU A 73 22.04 2.28 5.18
N ASN A 74 20.93 2.99 5.44
CA ASN A 74 20.16 3.77 4.48
C ASN A 74 19.45 2.91 3.40
N THR A 75 19.24 1.61 3.63
CA THR A 75 18.38 0.81 2.77
C THR A 75 16.92 1.19 3.02
N VAL A 76 16.16 1.30 1.96
CA VAL A 76 14.74 1.66 2.00
C VAL A 76 13.88 0.41 1.80
N TYR A 77 12.87 0.26 2.63
CA TYR A 77 11.91 -0.82 2.55
C TYR A 77 10.50 -0.24 2.45
N ASP A 78 9.77 -0.68 1.47
CA ASP A 78 8.34 -0.45 1.29
C ASP A 78 7.64 -1.80 1.42
N ILE A 79 6.71 -1.93 2.37
CA ILE A 79 6.03 -3.19 2.68
C ILE A 79 4.52 -2.96 2.53
N GLU A 80 3.91 -3.69 1.62
CA GLU A 80 2.51 -3.58 1.24
C GLU A 80 1.74 -4.86 1.56
N MET A 81 0.55 -4.74 2.16
CA MET A 81 -0.37 -5.86 2.38
C MET A 81 -1.39 -5.94 1.24
N GLN A 82 -1.43 -7.10 0.54
CA GLN A 82 -2.31 -7.30 -0.60
C GLN A 82 -3.25 -8.50 -0.36
N THR A 83 -4.46 -8.22 0.06
CA THR A 83 -5.45 -9.25 0.42
C THR A 83 -6.24 -9.80 -0.76
N THR A 84 -6.21 -9.15 -1.92
CA THR A 84 -6.94 -9.56 -3.13
C THR A 84 -6.01 -9.70 -4.32
N LYS A 85 -6.31 -10.64 -5.21
CA LYS A 85 -5.50 -10.86 -6.42
C LYS A 85 -5.61 -9.69 -7.39
N GLN A 86 -4.48 -9.04 -7.67
CA GLN A 86 -4.40 -7.94 -8.65
C GLN A 86 -3.42 -8.31 -9.76
N LYS A 87 -3.92 -8.32 -11.01
CA LYS A 87 -3.13 -8.69 -12.19
C LYS A 87 -2.06 -7.66 -12.56
N ASP A 88 -2.23 -6.43 -12.16
CA ASP A 88 -1.32 -5.32 -12.45
C ASP A 88 -0.25 -5.10 -11.35
N LEU A 89 -0.19 -5.95 -10.34
CA LEU A 89 0.79 -5.86 -9.25
C LEU A 89 2.24 -5.71 -9.76
N PRO A 90 2.72 -6.43 -10.79
CA PRO A 90 4.06 -6.21 -11.32
C PRO A 90 4.30 -4.80 -11.87
N LYS A 91 3.26 -4.14 -12.40
CA LYS A 91 3.35 -2.74 -12.83
C LYS A 91 3.32 -1.78 -11.63
N ARG A 92 2.55 -2.11 -10.59
CA ARG A 92 2.54 -1.36 -9.33
C ARG A 92 3.92 -1.38 -8.68
N THR A 93 4.58 -2.53 -8.54
CA THR A 93 5.93 -2.60 -7.96
C THR A 93 6.92 -1.69 -8.68
N ARG A 94 6.84 -1.61 -10.03
CA ARG A 94 7.68 -0.71 -10.81
C ARG A 94 7.36 0.75 -10.52
N TYR A 95 6.07 1.09 -10.41
CA TYR A 95 5.63 2.45 -10.12
C TYR A 95 6.06 2.89 -8.72
N TYR A 96 5.88 2.04 -7.72
CA TYR A 96 6.32 2.26 -6.34
C TYR A 96 7.83 2.49 -6.27
N GLN A 97 8.63 1.68 -6.98
CA GLN A 97 10.07 1.89 -7.08
C GLN A 97 10.41 3.28 -7.63
N GLY A 98 9.76 3.71 -8.70
CA GLY A 98 9.97 5.05 -9.27
C GLY A 98 9.61 6.17 -8.30
N MET A 99 8.56 6.01 -7.50
CA MET A 99 8.15 6.97 -6.47
C MET A 99 9.15 7.03 -5.32
N ILE A 100 9.71 5.89 -4.90
CA ILE A 100 10.79 5.83 -3.91
C ILE A 100 11.99 6.63 -4.42
N ASP A 101 12.44 6.35 -5.63
CA ASP A 101 13.63 6.99 -6.22
C ASP A 101 13.45 8.52 -6.36
N LEU A 102 12.28 8.96 -6.82
CA LEU A 102 11.95 10.38 -6.93
C LEU A 102 11.91 11.11 -5.57
N ASN A 103 11.49 10.40 -4.51
CA ASN A 103 11.46 10.96 -3.17
C ASN A 103 12.84 11.00 -2.49
N LEU A 104 13.79 10.19 -2.96
CA LEU A 104 15.12 10.08 -2.37
C LEU A 104 16.17 10.98 -3.03
N ILE A 105 15.95 11.39 -4.29
CA ILE A 105 16.90 12.17 -5.05
C ILE A 105 16.42 13.59 -5.30
N GLU A 106 17.20 14.58 -4.89
CA GLU A 106 16.90 15.98 -5.12
C GLU A 106 17.53 16.47 -6.44
N LYS A 107 17.00 17.57 -6.98
CA LYS A 107 17.53 18.21 -8.19
C LYS A 107 19.03 18.55 -8.03
N GLY A 108 19.86 17.99 -8.92
CA GLY A 108 21.30 18.22 -8.93
C GLY A 108 22.11 17.17 -8.17
N MET A 109 21.48 16.23 -7.46
CA MET A 109 22.19 15.09 -6.86
C MET A 109 22.64 14.09 -7.92
N LYS A 110 23.74 13.38 -7.65
CA LYS A 110 24.25 12.31 -8.50
C LYS A 110 23.42 11.05 -8.31
N TYR A 111 23.12 10.28 -9.37
CA TYR A 111 22.40 9.01 -9.29
C TYR A 111 23.05 7.97 -8.37
N SER A 112 24.37 8.05 -8.15
CA SER A 112 25.10 7.21 -7.17
C SER A 112 24.65 7.45 -5.71
N LYS A 113 23.77 8.40 -5.46
CA LYS A 113 23.13 8.66 -4.16
C LYS A 113 21.78 7.96 -3.99
N LEU A 114 21.25 7.36 -5.05
CA LEU A 114 20.11 6.45 -4.92
C LEU A 114 20.48 5.33 -3.95
N LYS A 115 19.52 4.96 -3.13
CA LYS A 115 19.73 3.99 -2.05
C LYS A 115 19.26 2.61 -2.50
N LYS A 116 19.86 1.58 -1.93
CA LYS A 116 19.33 0.23 -2.03
C LYS A 116 17.88 0.23 -1.55
N SER A 117 17.01 -0.43 -2.29
CA SER A 117 15.57 -0.42 -1.99
C SER A 117 14.91 -1.77 -2.23
N PHE A 118 13.91 -2.05 -1.39
CA PHE A 118 13.05 -3.21 -1.51
C PHE A 118 11.60 -2.75 -1.57
N VAL A 119 10.89 -3.18 -2.62
CA VAL A 119 9.43 -3.08 -2.70
C VAL A 119 8.87 -4.47 -2.44
N ILE A 120 8.20 -4.64 -1.31
CA ILE A 120 7.75 -5.92 -0.78
C ILE A 120 6.22 -5.94 -0.76
N PHE A 121 5.60 -6.89 -1.46
CA PHE A 121 4.17 -7.14 -1.37
C PHE A 121 3.90 -8.47 -0.67
N ILE A 122 3.13 -8.44 0.40
CA ILE A 122 2.64 -9.62 1.10
C ILE A 122 1.26 -9.94 0.55
N CYS A 123 1.17 -10.98 -0.28
CA CYS A 123 -0.04 -11.38 -0.99
C CYS A 123 -0.66 -12.62 -0.34
N LEU A 124 -1.98 -12.59 -0.11
CA LEU A 124 -2.69 -13.78 0.37
C LEU A 124 -2.90 -14.82 -0.76
N GLU A 125 -2.90 -14.39 -2.02
CA GLU A 125 -3.09 -15.25 -3.19
C GLU A 125 -1.85 -15.25 -4.09
N ASP A 126 -1.59 -16.40 -4.75
CA ASP A 126 -0.49 -16.51 -5.73
C ASP A 126 -0.83 -15.79 -7.03
N ILE A 127 -0.14 -14.69 -7.30
CA ILE A 127 -0.34 -13.90 -8.52
C ILE A 127 0.34 -14.50 -9.74
N PHE A 128 1.38 -15.33 -9.56
CA PHE A 128 2.15 -15.95 -10.65
C PHE A 128 1.73 -17.41 -10.94
N GLY A 129 1.02 -18.05 -10.01
CA GLY A 129 0.53 -19.43 -10.18
C GLY A 129 1.64 -20.48 -10.22
N LYS A 130 2.80 -20.22 -9.57
CA LYS A 130 3.94 -21.14 -9.52
C LYS A 130 4.16 -21.77 -8.14
N ASN A 131 3.26 -21.47 -7.20
CA ASN A 131 3.26 -22.02 -5.85
C ASN A 131 4.53 -21.76 -5.03
N LEU A 132 5.38 -20.80 -5.45
CA LEU A 132 6.53 -20.39 -4.63
C LEU A 132 6.05 -19.53 -3.46
N PRO A 133 6.62 -19.69 -2.27
CA PRO A 133 6.25 -18.87 -1.10
C PRO A 133 6.81 -17.45 -1.17
N VAL A 134 7.94 -17.26 -1.86
CA VAL A 134 8.56 -15.96 -2.08
C VAL A 134 9.09 -15.89 -3.51
N TYR A 135 8.76 -14.81 -4.18
CA TYR A 135 9.30 -14.45 -5.49
C TYR A 135 10.18 -13.22 -5.35
N THR A 136 11.46 -13.35 -5.66
CA THR A 136 12.41 -12.23 -5.63
C THR A 136 12.83 -11.87 -7.04
N PHE A 137 12.66 -10.61 -7.42
CA PHE A 137 12.99 -10.10 -8.74
C PHE A 137 14.10 -9.06 -8.63
N THR A 138 15.16 -9.28 -9.42
CA THR A 138 16.25 -8.34 -9.64
C THR A 138 16.50 -8.20 -11.13
N ASN A 139 17.18 -7.13 -11.55
CA ASN A 139 17.50 -6.92 -12.96
C ASN A 139 18.76 -7.69 -13.34
N ILE A 140 18.63 -8.55 -14.34
CA ILE A 140 19.72 -9.38 -14.90
C ILE A 140 19.81 -9.19 -16.41
N CYS A 141 20.98 -9.45 -17.01
CA CYS A 141 21.16 -9.44 -18.44
C CYS A 141 20.47 -10.66 -19.07
N GLU A 142 19.63 -10.44 -20.09
CA GLU A 142 18.90 -11.51 -20.77
C GLU A 142 19.84 -12.45 -21.55
N GLN A 143 20.92 -11.91 -22.10
CA GLN A 143 21.90 -12.67 -22.89
C GLN A 143 22.86 -13.48 -22.02
N ASP A 144 23.08 -13.06 -20.78
CA ASP A 144 23.91 -13.77 -19.80
C ASP A 144 23.36 -13.54 -18.39
N HIS A 145 22.67 -14.54 -17.84
CA HIS A 145 22.00 -14.44 -16.53
C HIS A 145 23.00 -14.35 -15.34
N SER A 146 24.29 -14.54 -15.56
CA SER A 146 25.30 -14.31 -14.52
C SER A 146 25.59 -12.81 -14.28
N ILE A 147 25.25 -11.95 -15.25
CA ILE A 147 25.46 -10.51 -15.18
C ILE A 147 24.25 -9.85 -14.52
N ARG A 148 24.45 -9.25 -13.35
CA ARG A 148 23.45 -8.44 -12.66
C ARG A 148 23.60 -6.97 -13.04
N LEU A 149 22.47 -6.25 -13.23
CA LEU A 149 22.53 -4.81 -13.53
C LEU A 149 23.17 -4.01 -12.39
N GLY A 150 22.96 -4.43 -11.14
CA GLY A 150 23.58 -3.78 -9.98
C GLY A 150 22.91 -2.45 -9.60
N ASP A 151 21.64 -2.28 -9.95
CA ASP A 151 20.85 -1.09 -9.67
C ASP A 151 20.29 -1.04 -8.24
N GLU A 152 20.55 -2.08 -7.45
CA GLU A 152 20.17 -2.21 -6.03
C GLU A 152 18.66 -2.07 -5.76
N ALA A 153 17.83 -2.24 -6.80
CA ALA A 153 16.37 -2.19 -6.72
C ALA A 153 15.77 -3.60 -6.76
N THR A 154 15.22 -4.07 -5.64
CA THR A 154 14.67 -5.43 -5.51
C THR A 154 13.17 -5.40 -5.28
N LYS A 155 12.43 -6.27 -5.97
CA LYS A 155 10.99 -6.49 -5.74
C LYS A 155 10.82 -7.88 -5.13
N VAL A 156 10.05 -7.95 -4.04
CA VAL A 156 9.77 -9.20 -3.34
C VAL A 156 8.26 -9.38 -3.24
N ILE A 157 7.78 -10.52 -3.68
CA ILE A 157 6.37 -10.89 -3.55
C ILE A 157 6.31 -12.12 -2.65
N VAL A 158 5.79 -11.92 -1.45
CA VAL A 158 5.47 -13.00 -0.52
C VAL A 158 4.11 -13.56 -0.88
N ASN A 159 4.01 -14.87 -1.04
CA ASN A 159 2.78 -15.58 -1.36
C ASN A 159 2.37 -16.44 -0.17
N ALA A 160 1.38 -15.96 0.60
CA ALA A 160 0.93 -16.67 1.80
C ALA A 160 0.30 -18.04 1.48
N SER A 161 -0.25 -18.23 0.28
CA SER A 161 -0.81 -19.51 -0.18
C SER A 161 0.22 -20.47 -0.81
N GLY A 162 1.50 -20.07 -0.89
CA GLY A 162 2.57 -20.87 -1.50
C GLY A 162 2.96 -22.11 -0.72
N SER A 163 3.83 -22.95 -1.33
CA SER A 163 4.40 -24.13 -0.66
C SER A 163 5.14 -23.75 0.63
N ARG A 164 5.18 -24.68 1.55
CA ARG A 164 5.99 -24.60 2.79
C ARG A 164 7.33 -25.30 2.67
N ASP A 165 7.59 -25.96 1.53
CA ASP A 165 8.79 -26.74 1.32
C ASP A 165 10.06 -25.89 1.39
N GLY A 166 11.01 -26.29 2.22
CA GLY A 166 12.31 -25.61 2.37
C GLY A 166 12.27 -24.28 3.14
N LEU A 167 11.13 -23.90 3.73
CA LEU A 167 11.03 -22.73 4.58
C LEU A 167 11.44 -23.02 6.03
N SER A 168 11.84 -21.98 6.74
CA SER A 168 11.98 -22.05 8.22
C SER A 168 10.63 -22.24 8.89
N GLU A 169 10.64 -22.77 10.11
CA GLU A 169 9.42 -22.93 10.93
C GLU A 169 8.73 -21.58 11.16
N ASP A 170 9.50 -20.51 11.42
CA ASP A 170 8.98 -19.17 11.62
C ASP A 170 8.29 -18.63 10.37
N MET A 171 8.89 -18.85 9.17
CA MET A 171 8.25 -18.43 7.91
C MET A 171 6.99 -19.24 7.63
N CYS A 172 6.98 -20.54 7.89
CA CYS A 172 5.77 -21.36 7.78
C CYS A 172 4.67 -20.86 8.70
N SER A 173 5.01 -20.61 9.97
CA SER A 173 4.08 -20.08 10.98
C SER A 173 3.52 -18.70 10.56
N PHE A 174 4.36 -17.81 10.03
CA PHE A 174 3.93 -16.51 9.56
C PHE A 174 2.96 -16.61 8.38
N LEU A 175 3.29 -17.41 7.35
CA LEU A 175 2.39 -17.59 6.20
C LEU A 175 1.07 -18.26 6.61
N ASP A 176 1.11 -19.20 7.53
CA ASP A 176 -0.09 -19.86 8.07
C ASP A 176 -0.92 -18.88 8.91
N PHE A 177 -0.28 -18.02 9.71
CA PHE A 177 -0.95 -16.96 10.44
C PHE A 177 -1.73 -16.01 9.52
N LEU A 178 -1.15 -15.62 8.37
CA LEU A 178 -1.84 -14.76 7.41
C LEU A 178 -3.11 -15.40 6.83
N ILE A 179 -3.12 -16.72 6.64
CA ILE A 179 -4.25 -17.46 6.02
C ILE A 179 -5.23 -18.00 7.06
N LYS A 180 -4.70 -18.68 8.11
CA LYS A 180 -5.51 -19.41 9.09
C LYS A 180 -5.85 -18.59 10.33
N LYS A 181 -5.15 -17.45 10.53
CA LYS A 181 -5.30 -16.60 11.73
C LYS A 181 -4.88 -17.26 13.04
N GLU A 182 -4.01 -18.27 12.96
CA GLU A 182 -3.50 -19.03 14.11
C GLU A 182 -2.05 -18.61 14.39
N ALA A 183 -1.82 -17.98 15.55
CA ALA A 183 -0.49 -17.58 15.99
C ALA A 183 0.22 -18.76 16.69
N THR A 184 1.18 -19.38 16.00
CA THR A 184 1.85 -20.62 16.46
C THR A 184 3.32 -20.44 16.83
N SER A 185 3.97 -19.35 16.39
CA SER A 185 5.34 -18.98 16.78
C SER A 185 5.36 -17.77 17.71
N GLU A 186 6.50 -17.52 18.37
CA GLU A 186 6.70 -16.34 19.22
C GLU A 186 6.43 -15.05 18.42
N PHE A 187 6.96 -14.95 17.19
CA PHE A 187 6.75 -13.81 16.32
C PHE A 187 5.28 -13.59 15.98
N THR A 188 4.54 -14.62 15.58
CA THR A 188 3.12 -14.50 15.25
C THR A 188 2.25 -14.21 16.50
N GLN A 189 2.65 -14.70 17.68
CA GLN A 189 2.01 -14.35 18.94
C GLN A 189 2.26 -12.88 19.31
N GLU A 190 3.47 -12.36 19.11
CA GLU A 190 3.77 -10.94 19.30
C GLU A 190 2.92 -10.07 18.36
N ILE A 191 2.72 -10.48 17.10
CA ILE A 191 1.83 -9.79 16.16
C ILE A 191 0.38 -9.83 16.68
N GLN A 192 -0.14 -11.01 17.08
CA GLN A 192 -1.51 -11.13 17.57
C GLN A 192 -1.73 -10.27 18.81
N ASN A 193 -0.79 -10.30 19.76
CA ASN A 193 -0.85 -9.45 20.95
C ASN A 193 -0.85 -7.95 20.58
N ALA A 194 -0.12 -7.56 19.52
CA ALA A 194 -0.13 -6.20 19.04
C ALA A 194 -1.49 -5.82 18.43
N VAL A 195 -2.15 -6.73 17.70
CA VAL A 195 -3.53 -6.55 17.19
C VAL A 195 -4.51 -6.38 18.34
N ASP A 196 -4.48 -7.28 19.33
CA ASP A 196 -5.40 -7.25 20.48
C ASP A 196 -5.24 -5.95 21.28
N ASN A 197 -3.99 -5.53 21.51
CA ASN A 197 -3.69 -4.25 22.15
C ASN A 197 -4.11 -3.04 21.31
N ALA A 198 -4.04 -3.15 19.99
CA ALA A 198 -4.49 -2.10 19.07
C ALA A 198 -6.01 -1.93 19.16
N ILE A 199 -6.76 -3.02 19.09
CA ILE A 199 -8.23 -3.03 19.22
C ILE A 199 -8.70 -2.35 20.53
N ALA A 200 -7.94 -2.52 21.61
CA ALA A 200 -8.23 -1.88 22.89
C ALA A 200 -7.96 -0.36 22.91
N LYS A 201 -7.26 0.19 21.92
CA LYS A 201 -6.89 1.62 21.87
C LYS A 201 -7.95 2.46 21.18
N LYS A 202 -8.68 3.22 21.95
CA LYS A 202 -9.74 4.12 21.43
C LYS A 202 -9.21 5.21 20.48
N GLU A 203 -7.98 5.63 20.63
CA GLU A 203 -7.33 6.57 19.72
C GLU A 203 -7.20 6.03 18.29
N TRP A 204 -6.89 4.76 18.14
CA TRP A 204 -6.76 4.12 16.83
C TRP A 204 -8.11 3.84 16.19
N GLU A 205 -9.13 3.55 16.99
CA GLU A 205 -10.53 3.49 16.53
C GLU A 205 -10.95 4.82 15.87
N VAL A 206 -10.68 5.94 16.52
CA VAL A 206 -10.98 7.28 15.98
C VAL A 206 -10.21 7.54 14.68
N GLN A 207 -8.93 7.14 14.60
CA GLN A 207 -8.15 7.26 13.37
C GLN A 207 -8.72 6.40 12.24
N TYR A 208 -9.14 5.16 12.55
CA TYR A 208 -9.79 4.28 11.58
C TYR A 208 -11.08 4.89 11.03
N MET A 209 -11.95 5.38 11.91
CA MET A 209 -13.19 6.03 11.50
C MET A 209 -12.92 7.28 10.65
N THR A 210 -11.92 8.09 11.02
CA THR A 210 -11.51 9.26 10.23
C THR A 210 -11.00 8.86 8.85
N MET A 211 -10.22 7.78 8.76
CA MET A 211 -9.76 7.24 7.48
C MET A 211 -10.93 6.76 6.62
N LEU A 212 -11.91 6.07 7.21
CA LEU A 212 -13.10 5.62 6.48
C LEU A 212 -13.91 6.80 5.93
N MET A 213 -14.10 7.85 6.73
CA MET A 213 -14.79 9.07 6.28
C MET A 213 -14.07 9.71 5.08
N LYS A 214 -12.74 9.81 5.12
CA LYS A 214 -11.95 10.33 3.99
C LYS A 214 -12.09 9.48 2.73
N ILE A 215 -12.00 8.15 2.87
CA ILE A 215 -12.17 7.23 1.74
C ILE A 215 -13.57 7.35 1.14
N GLN A 216 -14.58 7.53 1.97
CA GLN A 216 -15.96 7.73 1.50
C GLN A 216 -16.09 9.05 0.73
N GLN A 217 -15.55 10.15 1.26
CA GLN A 217 -15.51 11.43 0.59
C GLN A 217 -14.78 11.37 -0.76
N GLU A 218 -13.58 10.80 -0.80
CA GLU A 218 -12.82 10.64 -2.06
C GLU A 218 -13.56 9.82 -3.12
N ARG A 219 -14.36 8.84 -2.70
CA ARG A 219 -15.20 8.06 -3.63
C ARG A 219 -16.35 8.89 -4.18
N GLU A 220 -17.01 9.64 -3.31
CA GLU A 220 -18.11 10.52 -3.66
C GLU A 220 -17.65 11.61 -4.63
N ASP A 221 -16.52 12.27 -4.34
CA ASP A 221 -15.89 13.26 -5.22
C ASP A 221 -15.54 12.65 -6.59
N ALA A 222 -15.02 11.42 -6.61
CA ALA A 222 -14.70 10.72 -7.85
C ALA A 222 -15.95 10.33 -8.66
N GLU A 223 -17.07 10.03 -8.01
CA GLU A 223 -18.36 9.74 -8.67
C GLU A 223 -18.96 11.02 -9.24
N ILE A 224 -18.95 12.12 -8.48
CA ILE A 224 -19.35 13.45 -8.93
C ILE A 224 -18.55 13.86 -10.18
N TYR A 225 -17.22 13.74 -10.11
CA TYR A 225 -16.34 14.06 -11.24
C TYR A 225 -16.67 13.23 -12.49
N ARG A 226 -16.92 11.92 -12.34
CA ARG A 226 -17.31 11.05 -13.46
C ARG A 226 -18.64 11.44 -14.06
N LEU A 227 -19.61 11.80 -13.22
CA LEU A 227 -20.94 12.23 -13.67
C LEU A 227 -20.82 13.52 -14.47
N ILE A 228 -20.14 14.53 -13.95
CA ILE A 228 -19.88 15.80 -14.66
C ILE A 228 -19.20 15.53 -16.01
N LYS A 229 -18.14 14.72 -16.03
CA LYS A 229 -17.41 14.35 -17.25
C LYS A 229 -18.33 13.69 -18.28
N SER A 230 -19.22 12.81 -17.85
CA SER A 230 -20.21 12.15 -18.71
C SER A 230 -21.14 13.19 -19.33
N TYR A 231 -21.74 14.06 -18.54
CA TYR A 231 -22.64 15.12 -19.01
C TYR A 231 -21.95 16.08 -19.98
N LYS A 232 -20.73 16.50 -19.69
CA LYS A 232 -19.92 17.38 -20.59
C LYS A 232 -19.63 16.68 -21.92
N THR A 233 -19.38 15.37 -21.92
CA THR A 233 -19.17 14.59 -23.15
C THR A 233 -20.42 14.62 -24.06
N PHE A 234 -21.62 14.69 -23.48
CA PHE A 234 -22.89 14.76 -24.19
C PHE A 234 -23.42 16.20 -24.38
N ASN A 235 -22.60 17.22 -24.11
CA ASN A 235 -22.95 18.63 -24.22
C ASN A 235 -24.20 19.04 -23.40
N ALA A 236 -24.39 18.46 -22.24
CA ALA A 236 -25.44 18.88 -21.32
C ALA A 236 -25.19 20.30 -20.81
N SER A 237 -26.27 21.05 -20.51
CA SER A 237 -26.15 22.37 -19.94
C SER A 237 -25.68 22.33 -18.49
N ASP A 238 -24.99 23.37 -18.04
CA ASP A 238 -24.50 23.49 -16.67
C ASP A 238 -25.65 23.41 -15.67
N GLU A 239 -26.79 24.04 -15.97
CA GLU A 239 -27.99 23.97 -15.15
C GLU A 239 -28.49 22.53 -14.93
N LYS A 240 -28.49 21.72 -16.02
CA LYS A 240 -28.86 20.31 -15.94
C LYS A 240 -27.91 19.50 -15.08
N ILE A 241 -26.63 19.77 -15.19
CA ILE A 241 -25.57 19.11 -14.38
C ILE A 241 -25.79 19.42 -12.90
N ILE A 242 -25.97 20.70 -12.55
CA ILE A 242 -26.19 21.16 -11.18
C ILE A 242 -27.46 20.52 -10.58
N GLU A 243 -28.56 20.51 -11.33
CA GLU A 243 -29.82 19.90 -10.87
C GLU A 243 -29.65 18.40 -10.55
N ASP A 244 -28.97 17.65 -11.46
CA ASP A 244 -28.79 16.22 -11.28
C ASP A 244 -27.77 15.89 -10.18
N LEU A 245 -26.70 16.69 -10.03
CA LEU A 245 -25.77 16.56 -8.90
C LEU A 245 -26.46 16.77 -7.57
N SER A 246 -27.28 17.85 -7.46
CA SER A 246 -28.04 18.14 -6.22
C SER A 246 -28.97 17.01 -5.86
N LYS A 247 -29.58 16.36 -6.86
CA LYS A 247 -30.56 15.30 -6.65
C LYS A 247 -29.91 13.93 -6.34
N GLU A 248 -28.79 13.61 -6.99
CA GLU A 248 -28.15 12.29 -6.90
C GLU A 248 -27.25 12.17 -5.66
N PHE A 249 -26.59 13.28 -5.27
CA PHE A 249 -25.63 13.30 -4.16
C PHE A 249 -26.14 14.11 -2.95
N ASP A 250 -27.40 14.53 -2.93
CA ASP A 250 -28.01 15.34 -1.84
C ASP A 250 -27.22 16.64 -1.56
N LEU A 251 -26.62 17.22 -2.61
CA LEU A 251 -25.86 18.46 -2.53
C LEU A 251 -26.78 19.67 -2.57
N THR A 252 -26.43 20.70 -1.83
CA THR A 252 -26.99 22.04 -2.04
C THR A 252 -26.63 22.53 -3.45
N ARG A 253 -27.41 23.50 -3.95
CA ARG A 253 -27.09 24.10 -5.25
C ARG A 253 -25.71 24.72 -5.28
N GLU A 254 -25.29 25.37 -4.20
CA GLU A 254 -23.99 26.00 -4.06
C GLU A 254 -22.84 24.96 -4.14
N GLU A 255 -22.99 23.84 -3.46
CA GLU A 255 -22.01 22.73 -3.51
C GLU A 255 -21.93 22.10 -4.90
N ALA A 256 -23.06 21.94 -5.60
CA ALA A 256 -23.08 21.42 -6.96
C ALA A 256 -22.46 22.41 -7.98
N GLU A 257 -22.65 23.70 -7.81
CA GLU A 257 -22.01 24.75 -8.60
C GLU A 257 -20.50 24.78 -8.36
N GLU A 258 -20.05 24.64 -7.11
CA GLU A 258 -18.63 24.54 -6.76
C GLU A 258 -17.97 23.30 -7.38
N ALA A 259 -18.61 22.12 -7.28
CA ALA A 259 -18.11 20.89 -7.89
C ALA A 259 -17.95 21.02 -9.40
N LEU A 260 -18.92 21.63 -10.08
CA LEU A 260 -18.84 21.89 -11.53
C LEU A 260 -17.73 22.89 -11.86
N SER A 261 -17.57 23.94 -11.06
CA SER A 261 -16.50 24.94 -11.23
C SER A 261 -15.11 24.32 -11.08
N ASN A 262 -14.91 23.48 -10.06
CA ASN A 262 -13.67 22.75 -9.82
C ASN A 262 -13.35 21.83 -11.00
N TYR A 263 -14.33 21.06 -11.49
CA TYR A 263 -14.16 20.24 -12.68
C TYR A 263 -13.72 21.04 -13.90
N GLN A 264 -14.29 22.22 -14.12
CA GLN A 264 -13.96 23.11 -15.25
C GLN A 264 -12.55 23.68 -15.14
N ALA A 265 -12.13 24.03 -13.91
CA ALA A 265 -10.77 24.54 -13.64
C ALA A 265 -9.70 23.48 -13.92
N ASP A 266 -9.96 22.22 -13.52
CA ASP A 266 -9.03 21.11 -13.73
C ASP A 266 -8.91 20.65 -15.20
N ASN A 267 -9.83 21.05 -16.06
CA ASN A 267 -9.87 20.63 -17.47
C ASN A 267 -9.70 21.80 -18.48
N GLN A 268 -9.26 22.98 -18.02
CA GLN A 268 -8.79 24.11 -18.86
C GLN A 268 -7.29 23.99 -19.09
#